data_abb760de199ee6585ea289d54878082b
#
_entry.id   abb760de199ee6585ea289d54878082b
#
_cell.length_a   1.000
_cell.length_b   1.000
_cell.length_c   1.000
_cell.angle_alpha   90.00
_cell.angle_beta   90.00
_cell.angle_gamma   90.00
#
_symmetry.space_group_name_H-M   'P 1'
#
loop_
_entity.id
_entity.type
_entity.pdbx_description
1 polymer ?
#
loop_
_entity_poly.entity_id
_entity_poly.type
_entity_poly.pdbx_seq_one_letter_code
_entity_poly.pdbx_strand_id
1 'polypeptide(L)'
;MVGKEQIYRHSEGFTQKHPTLKPRMRSILLDWLIEVSGAYTLHRQTFYLAQDYFDRFMLTQNNVQKNMLQLIGITCLFIASKMEEACPPKLSQMVHITAWTYHDEEILQMELIVLKALRWNLCPETAVSWLTLYFQLASMNANSDLLEPQFPRELYVQMTRLLDLCILSMNSLDFQYRVLAASVLCHFLQQETVEKVSGLSRDVLQPCLNWMAPFVGRLGRATPEDFASMKEERHNIQTHTDYLTMLDDASNKEVIGEFLTPPSSTEKQ
;
A
#
# COMPACT_ATOMS: atom_id res chain seq x y z
N MET A 1 -4.78 -20.70 -3.43
CA MET A 1 -4.72 -19.25 -3.24
C MET A 1 -5.94 -18.69 -2.49
N VAL A 2 -7.15 -18.92 -2.94
CA VAL A 2 -8.39 -18.32 -2.39
C VAL A 2 -8.66 -18.62 -0.91
N GLY A 3 -8.21 -19.72 -0.34
CA GLY A 3 -8.51 -20.15 1.04
C GLY A 3 -7.73 -19.41 2.16
N LYS A 4 -6.67 -18.67 1.84
CA LYS A 4 -5.83 -17.96 2.82
C LYS A 4 -6.30 -16.53 3.11
N GLU A 5 -7.10 -15.93 2.23
CA GLU A 5 -7.52 -14.52 2.35
C GLU A 5 -8.65 -14.27 3.37
N GLN A 6 -9.41 -15.28 3.76
CA GLN A 6 -10.59 -15.10 4.63
C GLN A 6 -10.27 -14.76 6.09
N ILE A 7 -9.01 -14.85 6.51
CA ILE A 7 -8.61 -14.72 7.93
C ILE A 7 -8.37 -13.25 8.35
N TYR A 8 -8.37 -12.28 7.43
CA TYR A 8 -7.62 -11.04 7.64
C TYR A 8 -8.41 -9.74 7.68
N ARG A 9 -9.75 -9.70 7.85
CA ARG A 9 -10.41 -8.43 7.58
C ARG A 9 -11.46 -7.97 8.54
N HIS A 10 -11.32 -6.68 8.88
CA HIS A 10 -12.41 -5.72 9.16
C HIS A 10 -11.83 -4.41 9.68
N SER A 11 -12.14 -3.28 9.03
CA SER A 11 -11.85 -1.93 9.50
C SER A 11 -12.45 -1.68 10.90
N GLU A 12 -13.63 -2.22 11.16
CA GLU A 12 -14.28 -2.21 12.49
C GLU A 12 -13.41 -2.90 13.55
N GLY A 13 -12.79 -4.03 13.24
CA GLY A 13 -11.91 -4.75 14.17
C GLY A 13 -10.70 -3.93 14.58
N PHE A 14 -10.13 -3.13 13.67
CA PHE A 14 -9.04 -2.22 13.99
C PHE A 14 -9.49 -1.12 14.96
N THR A 15 -10.60 -0.44 14.65
CA THR A 15 -11.11 0.67 15.47
C THR A 15 -11.56 0.21 16.85
N GLN A 16 -12.21 -0.96 16.95
CA GLN A 16 -12.63 -1.53 18.23
C GLN A 16 -11.44 -1.90 19.13
N LYS A 17 -10.35 -2.42 18.55
CA LYS A 17 -9.14 -2.80 19.30
C LYS A 17 -8.29 -1.59 19.69
N HIS A 18 -8.37 -0.50 18.94
CA HIS A 18 -7.56 0.70 19.13
C HIS A 18 -8.41 1.97 19.15
N PRO A 19 -9.28 2.16 20.14
CA PRO A 19 -10.23 3.29 20.17
C PRO A 19 -9.56 4.67 20.24
N THR A 20 -8.30 4.73 20.66
CA THR A 20 -7.50 5.96 20.71
C THR A 20 -6.84 6.32 19.38
N LEU A 21 -6.78 5.38 18.44
CA LEU A 21 -6.16 5.59 17.14
C LEU A 21 -7.21 6.03 16.12
N LYS A 22 -6.97 7.18 15.49
CA LYS A 22 -7.82 7.65 14.39
C LYS A 22 -7.41 6.93 13.08
N PRO A 23 -8.36 6.64 12.18
CA PRO A 23 -8.08 6.05 10.85
C PRO A 23 -6.97 6.78 10.08
N ARG A 24 -6.97 8.12 10.14
CA ARG A 24 -5.95 8.97 9.51
C ARG A 24 -4.52 8.68 10.00
N MET A 25 -4.32 8.21 11.22
CA MET A 25 -2.98 7.88 11.73
C MET A 25 -2.37 6.71 10.96
N ARG A 26 -3.20 5.72 10.56
CA ARG A 26 -2.76 4.64 9.65
C ARG A 26 -2.40 5.20 8.27
N SER A 27 -3.23 6.07 7.71
CA SER A 27 -2.96 6.69 6.40
C SER A 27 -1.63 7.45 6.40
N ILE A 28 -1.36 8.27 7.41
CA ILE A 28 -0.10 9.01 7.57
C ILE A 28 1.10 8.07 7.68
N LEU A 29 0.96 6.99 8.45
CA LEU A 29 2.04 6.00 8.58
C LEU A 29 2.34 5.31 7.24
N LEU A 30 1.30 4.86 6.53
CA LEU A 30 1.50 4.17 5.26
C LEU A 30 2.04 5.10 4.17
N ASP A 31 1.61 6.35 4.12
CA ASP A 31 2.14 7.35 3.21
C ASP A 31 3.64 7.58 3.46
N TRP A 32 4.03 7.73 4.73
CA TRP A 32 5.44 7.79 5.10
C TRP A 32 6.23 6.53 4.69
N LEU A 33 5.66 5.34 4.83
CA LEU A 33 6.31 4.10 4.36
C LEU A 33 6.47 4.06 2.84
N ILE A 34 5.54 4.67 2.07
CA ILE A 34 5.69 4.83 0.61
C ILE A 34 6.88 5.74 0.31
N GLU A 35 6.99 6.90 0.99
CA GLU A 35 8.13 7.82 0.84
C GLU A 35 9.45 7.13 1.14
N VAL A 36 9.54 6.42 2.28
CA VAL A 36 10.73 5.66 2.65
C VAL A 36 11.08 4.62 1.60
N SER A 37 10.08 3.87 1.13
CA SER A 37 10.28 2.85 0.09
C SER A 37 10.80 3.46 -1.20
N GLY A 38 10.32 4.64 -1.58
CA GLY A 38 10.82 5.41 -2.73
C GLY A 38 12.26 5.87 -2.53
N ALA A 39 12.58 6.48 -1.39
CA ALA A 39 13.92 7.00 -1.07
C ALA A 39 15.00 5.89 -1.04
N TYR A 40 14.63 4.68 -0.67
CA TYR A 40 15.52 3.51 -0.64
C TYR A 40 15.38 2.60 -1.87
N THR A 41 14.63 3.04 -2.89
CA THR A 41 14.40 2.30 -4.14
C THR A 41 13.94 0.86 -3.93
N LEU A 42 13.11 0.63 -2.91
CA LEU A 42 12.57 -0.68 -2.61
C LEU A 42 11.49 -1.06 -3.63
N HIS A 43 11.31 -2.35 -3.87
CA HIS A 43 10.24 -2.84 -4.71
C HIS A 43 8.87 -2.45 -4.15
N ARG A 44 7.90 -2.19 -5.02
CA ARG A 44 6.52 -1.88 -4.60
C ARG A 44 5.93 -3.01 -3.74
N GLN A 45 6.26 -4.25 -4.05
CA GLN A 45 5.86 -5.42 -3.28
C GLN A 45 6.32 -5.33 -1.82
N THR A 46 7.52 -4.80 -1.56
CA THR A 46 8.05 -4.60 -0.20
C THR A 46 7.15 -3.70 0.64
N PHE A 47 6.67 -2.59 0.07
CA PHE A 47 5.71 -1.72 0.75
C PHE A 47 4.39 -2.44 1.04
N TYR A 48 3.83 -3.18 0.08
CA TYR A 48 2.57 -3.89 0.26
C TYR A 48 2.68 -5.04 1.26
N LEU A 49 3.82 -5.71 1.35
CA LEU A 49 4.12 -6.67 2.41
C LEU A 49 4.17 -5.99 3.78
N ALA A 50 4.86 -4.84 3.86
CA ALA A 50 4.94 -4.07 5.11
C ALA A 50 3.56 -3.60 5.58
N GLN A 51 2.71 -3.12 4.67
CA GLN A 51 1.32 -2.74 4.94
C GLN A 51 0.51 -3.93 5.46
N ASP A 52 0.61 -5.09 4.81
CA ASP A 52 -0.10 -6.30 5.23
C ASP A 52 0.36 -6.77 6.63
N TYR A 53 1.67 -6.75 6.88
CA TYR A 53 2.21 -7.12 8.21
C TYR A 53 1.73 -6.16 9.29
N PHE A 54 1.75 -4.86 9.02
CA PHE A 54 1.26 -3.83 9.93
C PHE A 54 -0.21 -4.05 10.27
N ASP A 55 -1.07 -4.15 9.27
CA ASP A 55 -2.51 -4.30 9.48
C ASP A 55 -2.87 -5.59 10.23
N ARG A 56 -2.25 -6.72 9.87
CA ARG A 56 -2.43 -7.99 10.57
C ARG A 56 -1.90 -7.95 12.00
N PHE A 57 -0.73 -7.33 12.21
CA PHE A 57 -0.17 -7.17 13.54
C PHE A 57 -1.12 -6.36 14.43
N MET A 58 -1.61 -5.23 13.96
CA MET A 58 -2.56 -4.40 14.70
C MET A 58 -3.83 -5.16 15.08
N LEU A 59 -4.32 -6.06 14.23
CA LEU A 59 -5.46 -6.93 14.56
C LEU A 59 -5.14 -7.98 15.64
N THR A 60 -3.89 -8.27 15.93
CA THR A 60 -3.50 -9.16 17.05
C THR A 60 -3.35 -8.44 18.39
N GLN A 61 -3.17 -7.11 18.35
CA GLN A 61 -2.92 -6.29 19.52
C GLN A 61 -4.18 -5.56 19.99
N ASN A 62 -4.15 -5.03 21.23
CA ASN A 62 -5.18 -4.16 21.76
C ASN A 62 -4.54 -2.90 22.34
N ASN A 63 -5.22 -1.76 22.21
CA ASN A 63 -4.83 -0.48 22.83
C ASN A 63 -3.38 -0.05 22.52
N VAL A 64 -2.90 -0.28 21.28
CA VAL A 64 -1.60 0.21 20.84
C VAL A 64 -1.58 1.74 20.94
N GLN A 65 -0.53 2.27 21.55
CA GLN A 65 -0.36 3.71 21.70
C GLN A 65 0.15 4.35 20.40
N LYS A 66 -0.23 5.61 20.15
CA LYS A 66 0.14 6.37 18.95
C LYS A 66 1.66 6.42 18.72
N ASN A 67 2.45 6.59 19.79
CA ASN A 67 3.91 6.68 19.71
C ASN A 67 4.58 5.35 19.25
N MET A 68 3.89 4.23 19.31
CA MET A 68 4.39 2.93 18.84
C MET A 68 4.20 2.72 17.34
N LEU A 69 3.34 3.50 16.67
CA LEU A 69 2.97 3.27 15.28
C LEU A 69 4.17 3.34 14.33
N GLN A 70 5.04 4.32 14.52
CA GLN A 70 6.23 4.48 13.68
C GLN A 70 7.22 3.31 13.88
N LEU A 71 7.45 2.88 15.12
CA LEU A 71 8.29 1.73 15.42
C LEU A 71 7.74 0.46 14.77
N ILE A 72 6.44 0.20 14.92
CA ILE A 72 5.78 -0.96 14.31
C ILE A 72 5.88 -0.88 12.78
N GLY A 73 5.60 0.28 12.19
CA GLY A 73 5.63 0.49 10.73
C GLY A 73 7.02 0.26 10.13
N ILE A 74 8.06 0.89 10.69
CA ILE A 74 9.42 0.71 10.19
C ILE A 74 9.92 -0.72 10.38
N THR A 75 9.52 -1.37 11.46
CA THR A 75 9.85 -2.78 11.70
C THR A 75 9.17 -3.69 10.68
N CYS A 76 7.89 -3.43 10.35
CA CYS A 76 7.20 -4.18 9.29
C CYS A 76 7.88 -3.99 7.93
N LEU A 77 8.34 -2.78 7.62
CA LEU A 77 9.11 -2.51 6.39
C LEU A 77 10.46 -3.22 6.40
N PHE A 78 11.13 -3.27 7.54
CA PHE A 78 12.39 -4.01 7.70
C PHE A 78 12.22 -5.51 7.48
N ILE A 79 11.17 -6.12 8.04
CA ILE A 79 10.83 -7.53 7.80
C ILE A 79 10.51 -7.75 6.31
N ALA A 80 9.66 -6.90 5.74
CA ALA A 80 9.25 -7.00 4.34
C ALA A 80 10.45 -6.88 3.39
N SER A 81 11.37 -5.96 3.65
CA SER A 81 12.57 -5.80 2.84
C SER A 81 13.48 -7.03 2.89
N LYS A 82 13.60 -7.69 4.04
CA LYS A 82 14.34 -8.96 4.16
C LYS A 82 13.69 -10.13 3.40
N MET A 83 12.37 -10.06 3.18
CA MET A 83 11.64 -11.08 2.44
C MET A 83 11.70 -10.88 0.92
N GLU A 84 11.68 -9.64 0.45
CA GLU A 84 11.49 -9.32 -0.96
C GLU A 84 12.75 -8.82 -1.66
N GLU A 85 13.62 -8.07 -0.96
CA GLU A 85 14.76 -7.41 -1.59
C GLU A 85 15.98 -8.34 -1.69
N ALA A 86 16.66 -8.31 -2.85
CA ALA A 86 17.94 -9.00 -3.01
C ALA A 86 19.03 -8.43 -2.09
N CYS A 87 19.00 -7.12 -1.84
CA CYS A 87 19.89 -6.38 -0.96
C CYS A 87 19.08 -5.53 0.02
N PRO A 88 18.55 -6.10 1.11
CA PRO A 88 17.72 -5.35 2.04
C PRO A 88 18.53 -4.25 2.76
N PRO A 89 17.89 -3.12 3.12
CA PRO A 89 18.51 -2.09 3.92
C PRO A 89 19.05 -2.64 5.25
N LYS A 90 20.17 -2.09 5.71
CA LYS A 90 20.77 -2.47 7.01
C LYS A 90 19.94 -1.90 8.17
N LEU A 91 20.05 -2.51 9.34
CA LEU A 91 19.40 -2.05 10.57
C LEU A 91 19.74 -0.58 10.88
N SER A 92 21.01 -0.19 10.75
CA SER A 92 21.45 1.20 10.95
C SER A 92 20.77 2.21 10.02
N GLN A 93 20.39 1.79 8.80
CA GLN A 93 19.61 2.63 7.88
C GLN A 93 18.16 2.77 8.38
N MET A 94 17.57 1.71 8.94
CA MET A 94 16.22 1.80 9.55
C MET A 94 16.20 2.76 10.73
N VAL A 95 17.21 2.75 11.57
CA VAL A 95 17.38 3.71 12.67
C VAL A 95 17.50 5.14 12.13
N HIS A 96 18.33 5.35 11.11
CA HIS A 96 18.50 6.65 10.47
C HIS A 96 17.19 7.19 9.88
N ILE A 97 16.37 6.34 9.25
CA ILE A 97 15.05 6.70 8.69
C ILE A 97 14.11 7.26 9.78
N THR A 98 14.20 6.74 10.99
CA THR A 98 13.39 7.22 12.12
C THR A 98 13.98 8.49 12.79
N ALA A 99 14.96 9.13 12.15
CA ALA A 99 15.69 10.27 12.71
C ALA A 99 16.25 9.97 14.10
N TRP A 100 16.77 8.75 14.30
CA TRP A 100 17.34 8.27 15.57
C TRP A 100 16.35 8.25 16.74
N THR A 101 15.05 8.21 16.43
CA THR A 101 13.98 8.13 17.45
C THR A 101 14.04 6.80 18.19
N TYR A 102 14.45 5.72 17.50
CA TYR A 102 14.55 4.38 18.05
C TYR A 102 15.98 3.86 17.89
N HIS A 103 16.40 3.03 18.85
CA HIS A 103 17.68 2.34 18.82
C HIS A 103 17.58 0.97 18.11
N ASP A 104 18.72 0.42 17.75
CA ASP A 104 18.83 -0.90 17.08
C ASP A 104 18.07 -1.99 17.85
N GLU A 105 18.24 -2.02 19.18
CA GLU A 105 17.63 -3.02 20.06
C GLU A 105 16.10 -2.93 20.05
N GLU A 106 15.52 -1.73 19.97
CA GLU A 106 14.06 -1.53 19.95
C GLU A 106 13.46 -2.08 18.67
N ILE A 107 14.10 -1.83 17.52
CA ILE A 107 13.65 -2.37 16.22
C ILE A 107 13.76 -3.90 16.22
N LEU A 108 14.86 -4.46 16.71
CA LEU A 108 15.05 -5.92 16.78
C LEU A 108 14.08 -6.60 17.75
N GLN A 109 13.80 -5.99 18.89
CA GLN A 109 12.79 -6.49 19.82
C GLN A 109 11.39 -6.47 19.19
N MET A 110 11.05 -5.35 18.55
CA MET A 110 9.77 -5.21 17.86
C MET A 110 9.65 -6.21 16.70
N GLU A 111 10.75 -6.48 15.97
CA GLU A 111 10.78 -7.50 14.93
C GLU A 111 10.36 -8.87 15.45
N LEU A 112 10.92 -9.32 16.56
CA LEU A 112 10.55 -10.60 17.17
C LEU A 112 9.09 -10.63 17.64
N ILE A 113 8.58 -9.50 18.15
CA ILE A 113 7.19 -9.37 18.57
C ILE A 113 6.25 -9.49 17.35
N VAL A 114 6.55 -8.77 16.26
CA VAL A 114 5.77 -8.82 15.02
C VAL A 114 5.79 -10.24 14.43
N LEU A 115 6.97 -10.84 14.26
CA LEU A 115 7.12 -12.19 13.71
C LEU A 115 6.32 -13.23 14.48
N LYS A 116 6.38 -13.19 15.83
CA LYS A 116 5.60 -14.09 16.69
C LYS A 116 4.10 -13.86 16.55
N ALA A 117 3.65 -12.60 16.54
CA ALA A 117 2.25 -12.25 16.40
C ALA A 117 1.67 -12.70 15.05
N LEU A 118 2.45 -12.56 13.98
CA LEU A 118 2.11 -13.03 12.64
C LEU A 118 2.29 -14.55 12.46
N ARG A 119 2.78 -15.26 13.48
CA ARG A 119 3.06 -16.71 13.43
C ARG A 119 3.96 -17.08 12.25
N TRP A 120 4.92 -16.23 11.91
CA TRP A 120 5.85 -16.39 10.79
C TRP A 120 5.16 -16.56 9.43
N ASN A 121 3.91 -16.16 9.29
CA ASN A 121 3.20 -16.17 8.03
C ASN A 121 3.52 -14.88 7.24
N LEU A 122 4.62 -14.91 6.48
CA LEU A 122 5.23 -13.72 5.85
C LEU A 122 5.04 -13.67 4.32
N CYS A 123 4.36 -14.63 3.72
CA CYS A 123 4.16 -14.70 2.27
C CYS A 123 2.67 -14.59 1.90
N PRO A 124 1.99 -13.45 2.19
CA PRO A 124 0.64 -13.22 1.72
C PRO A 124 0.66 -12.86 0.22
N GLU A 125 -0.44 -13.13 -0.46
CA GLU A 125 -0.70 -12.51 -1.76
C GLU A 125 -1.22 -11.08 -1.51
N THR A 126 -0.43 -10.09 -1.89
CA THR A 126 -0.75 -8.67 -1.69
C THR A 126 -1.69 -8.12 -2.77
N ALA A 127 -2.25 -6.93 -2.55
CA ALA A 127 -3.09 -6.29 -3.56
C ALA A 127 -2.32 -5.99 -4.86
N VAL A 128 -1.04 -5.61 -4.77
CA VAL A 128 -0.21 -5.36 -5.95
C VAL A 128 0.20 -6.65 -6.66
N SER A 129 0.42 -7.77 -5.95
CA SER A 129 0.69 -9.05 -6.59
C SER A 129 -0.52 -9.56 -7.38
N TRP A 130 -1.73 -9.41 -6.85
CA TRP A 130 -2.97 -9.69 -7.58
C TRP A 130 -3.16 -8.78 -8.79
N LEU A 131 -2.89 -7.47 -8.63
CA LEU A 131 -2.98 -6.52 -9.74
C LEU A 131 -2.03 -6.90 -10.87
N THR A 132 -0.79 -7.21 -10.55
CA THR A 132 0.23 -7.62 -11.53
C THR A 132 -0.18 -8.92 -12.23
N LEU A 133 -0.66 -9.92 -11.49
CA LEU A 133 -1.13 -11.18 -12.05
C LEU A 133 -2.29 -10.96 -13.02
N TYR A 134 -3.32 -10.22 -12.61
CA TYR A 134 -4.48 -9.97 -13.48
C TYR A 134 -4.11 -9.17 -14.71
N PHE A 135 -3.23 -8.18 -14.57
CA PHE A 135 -2.73 -7.39 -15.68
C PHE A 135 -1.95 -8.24 -16.69
N GLN A 136 -1.10 -9.13 -16.21
CA GLN A 136 -0.38 -10.09 -17.07
C GLN A 136 -1.35 -11.03 -17.79
N LEU A 137 -2.32 -11.61 -17.08
CA LEU A 137 -3.32 -12.49 -17.70
C LEU A 137 -4.17 -11.76 -18.74
N ALA A 138 -4.53 -10.49 -18.49
CA ALA A 138 -5.25 -9.69 -19.47
C ALA A 138 -4.39 -9.43 -20.72
N SER A 139 -3.10 -9.22 -20.55
CA SER A 139 -2.15 -9.05 -21.67
C SER A 139 -2.01 -10.31 -22.53
N MET A 140 -2.00 -11.49 -21.93
CA MET A 140 -1.84 -12.77 -22.65
C MET A 140 -3.09 -13.18 -23.45
N ASN A 141 -4.26 -12.64 -23.10
CA ASN A 141 -5.53 -13.00 -23.77
C ASN A 141 -5.81 -12.22 -25.07
N ALA A 142 -4.99 -11.24 -25.41
CA ALA A 142 -5.07 -10.58 -26.70
C ALA A 142 -4.21 -11.33 -27.72
N ASN A 143 -4.71 -11.48 -28.95
CA ASN A 143 -4.07 -12.21 -30.06
C ASN A 143 -2.90 -11.43 -30.66
N SER A 144 -1.84 -11.20 -29.92
CA SER A 144 -0.71 -10.42 -30.40
C SER A 144 0.62 -11.13 -30.24
N ASP A 145 1.58 -10.68 -31.04
CA ASP A 145 2.97 -11.10 -30.99
C ASP A 145 3.53 -11.01 -29.56
N LEU A 146 4.18 -12.08 -29.11
CA LEU A 146 4.81 -12.18 -27.79
C LEU A 146 5.87 -11.09 -27.51
N LEU A 147 6.26 -10.35 -28.53
CA LEU A 147 7.32 -9.34 -28.47
C LEU A 147 6.81 -7.90 -28.27
N GLU A 148 5.52 -7.65 -28.46
CA GLU A 148 4.95 -6.32 -28.22
C GLU A 148 4.21 -6.27 -26.89
N PRO A 149 4.55 -5.33 -25.99
CA PRO A 149 3.78 -5.11 -24.75
C PRO A 149 2.37 -4.66 -25.11
N GLN A 150 1.39 -5.46 -24.77
CA GLN A 150 -0.03 -5.28 -25.11
C GLN A 150 -0.65 -4.03 -24.46
N PHE A 151 -0.11 -3.64 -23.31
CA PHE A 151 -0.56 -2.46 -22.58
C PHE A 151 0.63 -1.53 -22.31
N PRO A 152 0.43 -0.21 -22.47
CA PRO A 152 1.48 0.76 -22.19
C PRO A 152 1.85 0.72 -20.70
N ARG A 153 3.13 0.90 -20.42
CA ARG A 153 3.66 0.97 -19.05
C ARG A 153 2.92 2.04 -18.21
N GLU A 154 2.55 3.14 -18.83
CA GLU A 154 1.82 4.24 -18.24
C GLU A 154 0.49 3.78 -17.64
N LEU A 155 -0.19 2.83 -18.28
CA LEU A 155 -1.44 2.27 -17.77
C LEU A 155 -1.22 1.51 -16.46
N TYR A 156 -0.17 0.70 -16.37
CA TYR A 156 0.19 0.01 -15.14
C TYR A 156 0.54 0.97 -14.01
N VAL A 157 1.27 2.05 -14.32
CA VAL A 157 1.60 3.11 -13.35
C VAL A 157 0.32 3.78 -12.83
N GLN A 158 -0.65 4.10 -13.68
CA GLN A 158 -1.92 4.68 -13.26
C GLN A 158 -2.71 3.73 -12.35
N MET A 159 -2.77 2.45 -12.71
CA MET A 159 -3.41 1.42 -11.90
C MET A 159 -2.76 1.31 -10.50
N THR A 160 -1.44 1.28 -10.44
CA THR A 160 -0.73 1.18 -9.16
C THR A 160 -0.89 2.42 -8.30
N ARG A 161 -0.93 3.62 -8.90
CA ARG A 161 -1.24 4.87 -8.19
C ARG A 161 -2.64 4.85 -7.58
N LEU A 162 -3.63 4.38 -8.33
CA LEU A 162 -4.98 4.23 -7.80
C LEU A 162 -5.00 3.24 -6.63
N LEU A 163 -4.29 2.12 -6.76
CA LEU A 163 -4.21 1.12 -5.72
C LEU A 163 -3.52 1.66 -4.46
N ASP A 164 -2.42 2.42 -4.62
CA ASP A 164 -1.71 3.07 -3.51
C ASP A 164 -2.65 4.02 -2.75
N LEU A 165 -3.37 4.88 -3.46
CA LEU A 165 -4.34 5.80 -2.87
C LEU A 165 -5.45 5.05 -2.11
N CYS A 166 -5.96 3.97 -2.68
CA CYS A 166 -6.99 3.15 -2.04
C CYS A 166 -6.47 2.46 -0.77
N ILE A 167 -5.24 1.92 -0.80
CA ILE A 167 -4.70 1.17 0.34
C ILE A 167 -4.43 2.05 1.57
N LEU A 168 -4.18 3.35 1.38
CA LEU A 168 -4.04 4.32 2.47
C LEU A 168 -5.34 4.50 3.25
N SER A 169 -6.49 4.36 2.61
CA SER A 169 -7.79 4.45 3.29
C SER A 169 -8.03 3.25 4.21
N MET A 170 -8.51 3.50 5.43
CA MET A 170 -8.89 2.45 6.37
C MET A 170 -9.96 1.51 5.80
N ASN A 171 -10.89 2.04 5.01
CA ASN A 171 -11.98 1.26 4.42
C ASN A 171 -11.48 0.23 3.38
N SER A 172 -10.22 0.33 2.92
CA SER A 172 -9.61 -0.71 2.10
C SER A 172 -9.56 -2.07 2.79
N LEU A 173 -9.53 -2.07 4.14
CA LEU A 173 -9.54 -3.29 4.95
C LEU A 173 -10.84 -4.10 4.84
N ASP A 174 -11.92 -3.52 4.33
CA ASP A 174 -13.22 -4.19 4.16
C ASP A 174 -13.28 -5.00 2.86
N PHE A 175 -12.28 -4.86 1.98
CA PHE A 175 -12.23 -5.55 0.70
C PHE A 175 -11.07 -6.53 0.62
N GLN A 176 -11.28 -7.66 -0.05
CA GLN A 176 -10.21 -8.62 -0.34
C GLN A 176 -9.20 -8.02 -1.32
N TYR A 177 -7.91 -8.33 -1.17
CA TYR A 177 -6.87 -7.82 -2.05
C TYR A 177 -7.13 -8.14 -3.53
N ARG A 178 -7.64 -9.36 -3.81
CA ARG A 178 -8.04 -9.74 -5.17
C ARG A 178 -9.22 -8.89 -5.68
N VAL A 179 -10.16 -8.49 -4.80
CA VAL A 179 -11.28 -7.62 -5.17
C VAL A 179 -10.81 -6.20 -5.42
N LEU A 180 -9.93 -5.66 -4.55
CA LEU A 180 -9.29 -4.36 -4.77
C LEU A 180 -8.55 -4.31 -6.11
N ALA A 181 -7.71 -5.30 -6.38
CA ALA A 181 -6.95 -5.40 -7.62
C ALA A 181 -7.85 -5.49 -8.86
N ALA A 182 -8.87 -6.34 -8.84
CA ALA A 182 -9.82 -6.47 -9.95
C ALA A 182 -10.65 -5.20 -10.15
N SER A 183 -11.05 -4.52 -9.07
CA SER A 183 -11.78 -3.25 -9.15
C SER A 183 -10.92 -2.14 -9.74
N VAL A 184 -9.63 -2.08 -9.42
CA VAL A 184 -8.70 -1.16 -10.10
C VAL A 184 -8.68 -1.43 -11.60
N LEU A 185 -8.55 -2.70 -12.03
CA LEU A 185 -8.56 -3.02 -13.46
C LEU A 185 -9.84 -2.58 -14.16
N CYS A 186 -11.01 -2.69 -13.53
CA CYS A 186 -12.29 -2.29 -14.12
C CYS A 186 -12.37 -0.81 -14.50
N HIS A 187 -11.55 0.05 -13.89
CA HIS A 187 -11.48 1.47 -14.23
C HIS A 187 -10.65 1.76 -15.48
N PHE A 188 -9.84 0.81 -15.93
CA PHE A 188 -8.89 0.98 -17.03
C PHE A 188 -9.12 -0.01 -18.19
N LEU A 189 -9.72 -1.16 -17.92
CA LEU A 189 -9.98 -2.21 -18.89
C LEU A 189 -11.48 -2.51 -19.01
N GLN A 190 -11.85 -3.19 -20.10
CA GLN A 190 -13.22 -3.63 -20.29
C GLN A 190 -13.62 -4.66 -19.24
N GLN A 191 -14.82 -4.54 -18.71
CA GLN A 191 -15.34 -5.38 -17.63
C GLN A 191 -15.29 -6.87 -17.96
N GLU A 192 -15.64 -7.27 -19.18
CA GLU A 192 -15.62 -8.67 -19.63
C GLU A 192 -14.21 -9.29 -19.51
N THR A 193 -13.19 -8.49 -19.86
CA THR A 193 -11.79 -8.91 -19.70
C THR A 193 -11.44 -9.13 -18.24
N VAL A 194 -11.87 -8.22 -17.35
CA VAL A 194 -11.59 -8.33 -15.91
C VAL A 194 -12.30 -9.52 -15.30
N GLU A 195 -13.58 -9.76 -15.62
CA GLU A 195 -14.31 -10.93 -15.16
C GLU A 195 -13.64 -12.24 -15.61
N LYS A 196 -13.16 -12.28 -16.85
CA LYS A 196 -12.46 -13.46 -17.39
C LYS A 196 -11.15 -13.74 -16.67
N VAL A 197 -10.33 -12.72 -16.37
CA VAL A 197 -9.00 -12.93 -15.76
C VAL A 197 -9.06 -13.07 -14.24
N SER A 198 -10.01 -12.41 -13.57
CA SER A 198 -10.15 -12.45 -12.11
C SER A 198 -11.05 -13.58 -11.62
N GLY A 199 -11.98 -14.06 -12.47
CA GLY A 199 -13.03 -14.98 -12.08
C GLY A 199 -14.05 -14.38 -11.10
N LEU A 200 -14.11 -13.04 -10.98
CA LEU A 200 -15.01 -12.32 -10.10
C LEU A 200 -16.16 -11.71 -10.92
N SER A 201 -17.40 -11.95 -10.49
CA SER A 201 -18.57 -11.35 -11.11
C SER A 201 -18.71 -9.88 -10.76
N ARG A 202 -19.45 -9.13 -11.57
CA ARG A 202 -19.75 -7.72 -11.34
C ARG A 202 -20.35 -7.46 -9.95
N ASP A 203 -21.26 -8.31 -9.50
CA ASP A 203 -21.93 -8.14 -8.20
C ASP A 203 -20.93 -8.15 -7.04
N VAL A 204 -19.87 -8.96 -7.14
CA VAL A 204 -18.79 -9.02 -6.14
C VAL A 204 -17.92 -7.76 -6.19
N LEU A 205 -17.71 -7.19 -7.38
CA LEU A 205 -16.87 -6.01 -7.58
C LEU A 205 -17.61 -4.71 -7.28
N GLN A 206 -18.92 -4.66 -7.48
CA GLN A 206 -19.71 -3.42 -7.43
C GLN A 206 -19.57 -2.61 -6.13
N PRO A 207 -19.58 -3.20 -4.92
CA PRO A 207 -19.36 -2.46 -3.67
C PRO A 207 -18.00 -1.77 -3.63
N CYS A 208 -16.95 -2.46 -4.10
CA CYS A 208 -15.60 -1.90 -4.15
C CYS A 208 -15.48 -0.81 -5.21
N LEU A 209 -16.09 -0.99 -6.39
CA LEU A 209 -16.12 0.01 -7.46
C LEU A 209 -16.81 1.30 -7.01
N ASN A 210 -17.96 1.18 -6.32
CA ASN A 210 -18.68 2.34 -5.79
C ASN A 210 -17.83 3.10 -4.75
N TRP A 211 -17.18 2.37 -3.86
CA TRP A 211 -16.29 2.96 -2.88
C TRP A 211 -15.05 3.62 -3.51
N MET A 212 -14.51 3.02 -4.58
CA MET A 212 -13.30 3.50 -5.27
C MET A 212 -13.55 4.73 -6.17
N ALA A 213 -14.77 4.93 -6.64
CA ALA A 213 -15.14 5.97 -7.61
C ALA A 213 -14.64 7.40 -7.27
N PRO A 214 -14.72 7.89 -6.00
CA PRO A 214 -14.18 9.20 -5.63
C PRO A 214 -12.65 9.32 -5.82
N PHE A 215 -11.90 8.24 -5.66
CA PHE A 215 -10.45 8.22 -5.83
C PHE A 215 -10.06 8.31 -7.30
N VAL A 216 -10.79 7.62 -8.17
CA VAL A 216 -10.59 7.65 -9.64
C VAL A 216 -10.75 9.07 -10.19
N GLY A 217 -11.78 9.79 -9.76
CA GLY A 217 -12.04 11.16 -10.22
C GLY A 217 -10.92 12.17 -9.89
N ARG A 218 -10.01 11.81 -9.01
CA ARG A 218 -8.86 12.64 -8.61
C ARG A 218 -7.59 12.32 -9.37
N LEU A 219 -7.35 11.03 -9.61
CA LEU A 219 -6.23 10.59 -10.46
C LEU A 219 -6.34 11.08 -11.90
N GLY A 220 -7.56 11.26 -12.42
CA GLY A 220 -7.82 11.80 -13.76
C GLY A 220 -7.41 13.26 -13.96
N ARG A 221 -6.94 13.96 -12.92
CA ARG A 221 -6.37 15.32 -13.00
C ARG A 221 -4.83 15.35 -13.12
N ALA A 222 -4.15 14.19 -13.04
CA ALA A 222 -2.72 14.12 -13.32
C ALA A 222 -2.49 14.37 -14.82
N THR A 223 -1.72 15.42 -15.13
CA THR A 223 -1.46 15.82 -16.52
C THR A 223 -0.40 14.92 -17.17
N PRO A 224 -0.38 14.82 -18.52
CA PRO A 224 0.68 14.09 -19.24
C PRO A 224 2.09 14.59 -18.92
N GLU A 225 2.24 15.83 -18.44
CA GLU A 225 3.51 16.45 -18.04
C GLU A 225 4.09 15.79 -16.78
N ASP A 226 3.25 15.28 -15.86
CA ASP A 226 3.68 14.52 -14.70
C ASP A 226 4.35 13.19 -15.09
N PHE A 227 4.05 12.68 -16.30
CA PHE A 227 4.66 11.46 -16.84
C PHE A 227 5.95 11.70 -17.62
N ALA A 228 6.20 12.92 -18.08
CA ALA A 228 7.39 13.25 -18.88
C ALA A 228 8.68 13.24 -18.04
N SER A 229 8.58 13.58 -16.74
CA SER A 229 9.70 13.53 -15.79
C SER A 229 10.13 12.12 -15.41
N MET A 230 9.29 11.11 -15.70
CA MET A 230 9.53 9.69 -15.35
C MET A 230 10.42 8.93 -16.34
N LYS A 231 10.95 9.60 -17.40
CA LYS A 231 11.67 8.90 -18.48
C LYS A 231 13.04 8.35 -18.10
N GLU A 232 13.64 8.75 -16.97
CA GLU A 232 15.04 8.40 -16.67
C GLU A 232 15.23 7.25 -15.67
N GLU A 233 14.23 6.83 -14.90
CA GLU A 233 14.44 5.79 -13.90
C GLU A 233 13.74 4.47 -14.28
N ARG A 234 14.51 3.57 -14.91
CA ARG A 234 14.01 2.26 -15.41
C ARG A 234 13.48 1.29 -14.31
N HIS A 235 13.72 1.55 -13.04
CA HIS A 235 13.35 0.65 -11.93
C HIS A 235 12.48 1.29 -10.85
N ASN A 236 12.35 2.62 -10.81
CA ASN A 236 11.57 3.30 -9.78
C ASN A 236 10.13 3.55 -10.28
N ILE A 237 9.21 2.68 -9.91
CA ILE A 237 7.77 2.82 -10.22
C ILE A 237 7.06 3.65 -9.14
N GLN A 238 7.79 4.08 -8.11
CA GLN A 238 7.25 4.86 -7.01
C GLN A 238 7.41 6.33 -7.32
N THR A 239 6.33 6.92 -7.80
CA THR A 239 6.22 8.39 -7.88
C THR A 239 5.54 8.86 -6.62
N HIS A 240 6.24 9.69 -5.85
CA HIS A 240 5.62 10.37 -4.73
C HIS A 240 4.49 11.26 -5.26
N THR A 241 3.30 10.98 -4.83
CA THR A 241 2.11 11.79 -5.06
C THR A 241 1.59 12.15 -3.68
N ASP A 242 1.13 13.37 -3.48
CA ASP A 242 0.55 13.79 -2.20
C ASP A 242 -0.80 13.08 -1.96
N TYR A 243 -0.70 11.79 -1.63
CA TYR A 243 -1.85 10.93 -1.41
C TYR A 243 -2.69 11.36 -0.20
N LEU A 244 -2.07 11.97 0.83
CA LEU A 244 -2.78 12.42 2.02
C LEU A 244 -3.72 13.57 1.70
N THR A 245 -3.27 14.55 0.91
CA THR A 245 -4.15 15.64 0.43
C THR A 245 -5.28 15.09 -0.42
N MET A 246 -5.00 14.12 -1.29
CA MET A 246 -6.03 13.46 -2.08
C MET A 246 -7.05 12.68 -1.25
N LEU A 247 -6.63 12.07 -0.14
CA LEU A 247 -7.51 11.38 0.79
C LEU A 247 -8.37 12.35 1.58
N ASP A 248 -7.79 13.45 2.06
CA ASP A 248 -8.51 14.45 2.86
C ASP A 248 -9.64 15.09 2.07
N ASP A 249 -9.38 15.44 0.82
CA ASP A 249 -10.42 15.90 -0.08
C ASP A 249 -11.50 14.83 -0.37
N ALA A 250 -11.23 13.52 -0.22
CA ALA A 250 -12.22 12.43 -0.36
C ALA A 250 -13.10 12.30 0.87
N SER A 251 -12.53 12.59 2.03
CA SER A 251 -13.17 12.40 3.33
C SER A 251 -13.82 13.68 3.84
N ASN A 252 -13.75 14.80 3.10
CA ASN A 252 -14.08 16.12 3.63
C ASN A 252 -15.57 16.27 3.95
N LYS A 253 -15.86 15.89 5.16
CA LYS A 253 -16.78 16.55 6.10
C LYS A 253 -16.45 16.10 7.51
N GLU A 254 -15.30 16.48 8.08
CA GLU A 254 -15.18 16.65 9.54
C GLU A 254 -13.72 16.81 10.00
N VAL A 255 -13.47 17.95 10.61
CA VAL A 255 -12.51 18.27 11.67
C VAL A 255 -11.03 18.43 11.32
N ILE A 256 -10.69 19.70 11.15
CA ILE A 256 -9.33 20.26 11.36
C ILE A 256 -9.01 20.18 12.85
N GLY A 257 -7.96 19.47 13.22
CA GLY A 257 -7.43 19.40 14.57
C GLY A 257 -6.00 18.84 14.61
N GLU A 258 -5.07 19.72 14.91
CA GLU A 258 -3.67 19.56 15.33
C GLU A 258 -2.97 18.22 15.04
N PHE A 259 -2.04 18.23 14.08
CA PHE A 259 -1.12 17.14 13.80
C PHE A 259 0.33 17.58 14.02
N LEU A 260 1.05 16.75 14.76
CA LEU A 260 2.50 16.82 14.84
C LEU A 260 3.06 16.32 13.50
N THR A 261 3.57 17.23 12.70
CA THR A 261 4.45 16.92 11.58
C THR A 261 5.74 16.30 12.12
N PRO A 262 6.33 15.28 11.48
CA PRO A 262 7.70 14.90 11.78
C PRO A 262 8.61 16.12 11.56
N PRO A 263 9.67 16.32 12.36
CA PRO A 263 10.52 17.49 12.23
C PRO A 263 11.15 17.50 10.84
N SER A 264 10.89 18.56 10.08
CA SER A 264 11.62 18.85 8.85
C SER A 264 13.11 18.95 9.21
N SER A 265 13.95 18.25 8.46
CA SER A 265 15.40 18.38 8.53
C SER A 265 15.79 19.82 8.20
N THR A 266 15.94 20.65 9.22
CA THR A 266 16.66 21.92 9.10
C THR A 266 18.14 21.58 9.00
N GLU A 267 18.71 21.82 7.83
CA GLU A 267 20.14 21.99 7.65
C GLU A 267 20.71 22.84 8.78
N LYS A 268 21.69 22.29 9.49
CA LYS A 268 22.64 23.11 10.26
C LYS A 268 23.97 23.09 9.57
N GLN A 269 24.39 24.30 9.24
CA GLN A 269 25.72 24.69 8.82
C GLN A 269 26.81 24.07 9.69
#